data_428a9fc89e7651ffafb915899a49910b
#
_entry.id   428a9fc89e7651ffafb915899a49910b
#
_cell.length_a   1.000
_cell.length_b   1.000
_cell.length_c   1.000
_cell.angle_alpha   90.00
_cell.angle_beta   90.00
_cell.angle_gamma   90.00
#
_symmetry.space_group_name_H-M   'P 1'
#
loop_
_entity.id
_entity.type
_entity.pdbx_description
1 polymer ?
#
loop_
_entity_poly.entity_id
_entity_poly.type
_entity_poly.pdbx_seq_one_letter_code
_entity_poly.pdbx_strand_id
1 'polypeptide(L)' 'MENKNTENISLESKLYTAEEVATILGVSKTTAYREIKRLNAELEAQGYITITGKISKRFFNERAYF' A
#
# COMPACT_ATOMS: atom_id res chain seq x y z
N MET A 1 -18.87 -9.98 -15.64
CA MET A 1 -18.26 -9.01 -16.31
C MET A 1 -18.11 -7.82 -15.53
N GLU A 2 -19.08 -7.02 -15.43
CA GLU A 2 -18.95 -5.83 -14.68
C GLU A 2 -18.66 -6.08 -13.24
N ASN A 3 -19.23 -7.14 -12.68
CA ASN A 3 -19.01 -7.43 -11.28
C ASN A 3 -17.55 -7.71 -10.98
N LYS A 4 -16.92 -8.44 -11.87
CA LYS A 4 -15.52 -8.75 -11.67
C LYS A 4 -14.66 -7.52 -11.72
N ASN A 5 -14.95 -6.64 -12.68
CA ASN A 5 -14.17 -5.42 -12.78
C ASN A 5 -14.33 -4.56 -11.54
N THR A 6 -15.55 -4.51 -11.04
CA THR A 6 -15.83 -3.74 -9.86
C THR A 6 -15.05 -4.26 -8.67
N GLU A 7 -15.00 -5.57 -8.52
CA GLU A 7 -14.27 -6.16 -7.40
C GLU A 7 -12.80 -5.87 -7.50
N ASN A 8 -12.23 -5.98 -8.71
CA ASN A 8 -10.82 -5.70 -8.90
C ASN A 8 -10.50 -4.25 -8.60
N ILE A 9 -11.34 -3.35 -9.06
CA ILE A 9 -11.14 -1.94 -8.80
C ILE A 9 -11.20 -1.67 -7.30
N SER A 10 -12.14 -2.31 -6.62
CA SER A 10 -12.29 -2.11 -5.20
C SER A 10 -11.04 -2.54 -4.44
N LEU A 11 -10.49 -3.70 -4.80
CA LEU A 11 -9.29 -4.18 -4.15
C LEU A 11 -8.11 -3.26 -4.42
N GLU A 12 -7.96 -2.81 -5.67
CA GLU A 12 -6.86 -1.93 -6.00
C GLU A 12 -6.97 -0.60 -5.31
N SER A 13 -8.21 -0.11 -5.14
CA SER A 13 -8.39 1.18 -4.51
C SER A 13 -8.09 1.16 -3.03
N LYS A 14 -7.94 -0.01 -2.44
CA LYS A 14 -7.61 -0.13 -1.02
C LYS A 14 -6.12 -0.18 -0.76
N LEU A 15 -5.32 -0.25 -1.81
CA LEU A 15 -3.88 -0.38 -1.67
C LEU A 15 -3.19 0.70 -2.48
N TYR A 16 -2.11 1.24 -1.94
CA TYR A 16 -1.22 2.10 -2.70
C TYR A 16 -0.14 1.24 -3.33
N THR A 17 0.26 1.62 -4.53
CA THR A 17 1.44 1.02 -5.18
C THR A 17 2.68 1.78 -4.72
N ALA A 18 3.85 1.21 -5.01
CA ALA A 18 5.10 1.89 -4.70
C ALA A 18 5.21 3.22 -5.43
N GLU A 19 4.70 3.29 -6.66
CA GLU A 19 4.75 4.54 -7.40
C GLU A 19 3.90 5.60 -6.74
N GLU A 20 2.73 5.22 -6.26
CA GLU A 20 1.87 6.16 -5.57
C GLU A 20 2.50 6.63 -4.27
N VAL A 21 3.10 5.72 -3.51
CA VAL A 21 3.77 6.09 -2.27
C VAL A 21 4.94 7.03 -2.54
N ALA A 22 5.70 6.73 -3.61
CA ALA A 22 6.82 7.59 -3.98
C ALA A 22 6.34 9.00 -4.26
N THR A 23 5.23 9.13 -4.97
CA THR A 23 4.67 10.44 -5.28
C THR A 23 4.19 11.15 -4.01
N ILE A 24 3.48 10.43 -3.16
CA ILE A 24 2.94 11.02 -1.94
C ILE A 24 4.04 11.52 -1.03
N LEU A 25 5.09 10.73 -0.87
CA LEU A 25 6.18 11.06 0.04
C LEU A 25 7.23 11.96 -0.60
N GLY A 26 7.21 12.07 -1.93
CA GLY A 26 8.22 12.86 -2.62
C GLY A 26 9.58 12.20 -2.59
N VAL A 27 9.63 10.87 -2.72
CA VAL A 27 10.86 10.11 -2.66
C VAL A 27 10.99 9.24 -3.90
N SER A 28 12.15 8.59 -4.02
CA SER A 28 12.37 7.68 -5.14
C SER A 28 11.52 6.44 -4.97
N LYS A 29 11.34 5.73 -6.08
CA LYS A 29 10.58 4.48 -6.06
C LYS A 29 11.26 3.45 -5.18
N THR A 30 12.60 3.40 -5.23
CA THR A 30 13.36 2.48 -4.40
C THR A 30 13.10 2.74 -2.92
N THR A 31 13.09 4.00 -2.54
CA THR A 31 12.81 4.37 -1.16
C THR A 31 11.37 4.00 -0.79
N ALA A 32 10.43 4.20 -1.73
CA ALA A 32 9.05 3.86 -1.47
C ALA A 32 8.89 2.36 -1.23
N TYR A 33 9.56 1.53 -2.02
CA TYR A 33 9.51 0.09 -1.81
C TYR A 33 10.03 -0.29 -0.43
N ARG A 34 11.09 0.37 0.01
CA ARG A 34 11.67 0.10 1.31
C ARG A 34 10.68 0.45 2.43
N GLU A 35 10.02 1.59 2.29
CA GLU A 35 9.04 2.00 3.30
C GLU A 35 7.84 1.06 3.32
N ILE A 36 7.39 0.64 2.15
CA ILE A 36 6.28 -0.31 2.09
C ILE A 36 6.65 -1.61 2.76
N LYS A 37 7.86 -2.10 2.52
CA LYS A 37 8.31 -3.34 3.12
C LYS A 37 8.32 -3.22 4.64
N ARG A 38 8.79 -2.09 5.14
CA ARG A 38 8.84 -1.87 6.58
C ARG A 38 7.44 -1.86 7.20
N LEU A 39 6.52 -1.15 6.55
CA LEU A 39 5.16 -1.07 7.05
C LEU A 39 4.44 -2.41 6.96
N ASN A 40 4.68 -3.15 5.88
CA ASN A 40 4.07 -4.47 5.74
C ASN A 40 4.58 -5.41 6.82
N ALA A 41 5.84 -5.29 7.22
CA ALA A 41 6.37 -6.12 8.29
C ALA A 41 5.61 -5.87 9.59
N GLU A 42 5.23 -4.63 9.86
CA GLU A 42 4.43 -4.32 11.03
C GLU A 42 3.05 -4.96 10.96
N LEU A 43 2.44 -4.90 9.77
CA LEU A 43 1.13 -5.52 9.59
C LEU A 43 1.19 -7.03 9.77
N GLU A 44 2.23 -7.64 9.22
CA GLU A 44 2.39 -9.09 9.34
C GLU A 44 2.59 -9.49 10.78
N ALA A 45 3.31 -8.68 11.55
CA ALA A 45 3.49 -8.96 12.97
C ALA A 45 2.17 -8.93 13.73
N GLN A 46 1.19 -8.21 13.20
CA GLN A 46 -0.13 -8.16 13.80
C GLN A 46 -1.09 -9.20 13.22
N GLY A 47 -0.61 -10.03 12.32
CA GLY A 47 -1.41 -11.11 11.77
C GLY A 47 -2.14 -10.77 10.49
N TYR A 48 -1.82 -9.64 9.87
CA TYR A 48 -2.49 -9.26 8.63
C TYR A 48 -1.76 -9.81 7.42
N ILE A 49 -2.52 -10.01 6.35
CA ILE A 49 -1.98 -10.46 5.08
C ILE A 49 -1.50 -9.22 4.32
N THR A 50 -0.32 -9.32 3.72
CA THR A 50 0.25 -8.20 2.97
C THR A 50 0.58 -8.62 1.56
N ILE A 51 0.76 -7.62 0.69
CA ILE A 51 1.11 -7.83 -0.71
C ILE A 51 2.44 -7.12 -0.96
N THR A 52 3.39 -7.84 -1.48
CA THR A 52 4.70 -7.25 -1.78
C THR A 52 4.56 -6.05 -2.71
N GLY A 53 5.18 -4.95 -2.34
CA GLY A 53 5.17 -3.76 -3.18
C GLY A 53 3.90 -2.94 -3.10
N LYS A 54 2.98 -3.31 -2.22
CA LYS A 54 1.74 -2.56 -2.02
C LYS A 54 1.48 -2.42 -0.55
N ILE A 55 0.76 -1.38 -0.19
CA ILE A 55 0.49 -1.11 1.22
C ILE A 55 -0.95 -0.64 1.38
N SER A 56 -1.58 -1.07 2.46
CA SER A 56 -2.93 -0.62 2.78
C SER A 56 -2.97 0.90 2.86
N LYS A 57 -3.90 1.49 2.12
CA LYS A 57 -4.06 2.95 2.17
C LYS A 57 -4.38 3.41 3.58
N ARG A 58 -5.24 2.66 4.25
CA ARG A 58 -5.65 3.01 5.59
C ARG A 58 -4.46 3.01 6.55
N PHE A 59 -3.67 1.95 6.51
CA PHE A 59 -2.52 1.84 7.39
C PHE A 59 -1.47 2.90 7.07
N PHE A 60 -1.21 3.09 5.77
CA PHE A 60 -0.25 4.08 5.34
C PHE A 60 -0.68 5.47 5.78
N ASN A 61 -1.94 5.80 5.58
CA ASN A 61 -2.42 7.14 5.94
C ASN A 61 -2.34 7.38 7.44
N GLU A 62 -2.55 6.35 8.24
CA GLU A 62 -2.45 6.49 9.68
C GLU A 62 -1.01 6.70 10.13
N ARG A 63 -0.07 6.04 9.47
CA ARG A 63 1.32 6.12 9.88
C ARG A 63 2.05 7.29 9.25
N ALA A 64 1.65 7.68 8.05
CA ALA A 64 2.24 8.82 7.36
C ALA A 64 1.32 10.02 7.56
N TYR A 65 1.38 10.55 8.72
CA TYR A 65 0.51 11.65 9.10
C TYR A 65 1.08 12.96 8.58
N PHE A 66 0.35 13.61 7.72
CA PHE A 66 0.80 14.86 7.10
C PHE A 66 0.07 16.05 7.64
#